data_825726460a1a3ec8e2c341d0b1ead4aa
#
_entry.id   825726460a1a3ec8e2c341d0b1ead4aa
#
_cell.length_a   1.000
_cell.length_b   1.000
_cell.length_c   1.000
_cell.angle_alpha   90.00
_cell.angle_beta   90.00
_cell.angle_gamma   90.00
#
_symmetry.space_group_name_H-M   'P 1'
#
loop_
_entity.id
_entity.type
_entity.pdbx_description
1 polymer ?
#
loop_
_entity_poly.entity_id
_entity_poly.type
_entity_poly.pdbx_seq_one_letter_code
_entity_poly.pdbx_strand_id
1 'polypeptide(L)'
;SSSAASDVYKRQKYIFVTGGVVSSLGKGLAAAALGTLLERRGLKVLMQKFDPYLNVDPGTMSPFQHGEVYVLDDGAETDLDLGHYERFTSGRLSQLNNLTSGQVYENVIKKERKGEYLGATVQVIPHVTDEIKQRIYDVTGQTDADIIITEIGGTTGDIEGLPFLEALRQFKDCLLYTSPSPRDRY
;
A
#
# COMPACT_ATOMS: atom_id res chain seq x y z
N SER A 1 7.63 -21.90 -13.81
CA SER A 1 6.92 -21.27 -12.65
C SER A 1 6.89 -19.73 -12.71
N SER A 2 7.80 -19.11 -13.45
CA SER A 2 7.87 -17.63 -13.62
C SER A 2 6.69 -17.04 -14.44
N SER A 3 6.14 -17.77 -15.39
CA SER A 3 5.04 -17.24 -16.23
C SER A 3 3.70 -17.15 -15.52
N ALA A 4 3.39 -18.07 -14.60
CA ALA A 4 2.13 -18.07 -13.87
C ALA A 4 2.04 -16.88 -12.88
N ALA A 5 3.14 -16.53 -12.22
CA ALA A 5 3.19 -15.35 -11.34
C ALA A 5 2.97 -14.05 -12.14
N SER A 6 3.63 -13.92 -13.32
CA SER A 6 3.44 -12.75 -14.17
C SER A 6 2.01 -12.61 -14.70
N ASP A 7 1.29 -13.71 -14.87
CA ASP A 7 -0.10 -13.69 -15.36
C ASP A 7 -1.10 -13.28 -14.26
N VAL A 8 -0.82 -13.58 -12.99
CA VAL A 8 -1.63 -13.11 -11.85
C VAL A 8 -1.56 -11.59 -11.75
N TYR A 9 -0.37 -11.00 -11.79
CA TYR A 9 -0.19 -9.54 -11.73
C TYR A 9 -0.86 -8.79 -12.90
N LYS A 10 -0.95 -9.41 -14.07
CA LYS A 10 -1.60 -8.80 -15.25
C LYS A 10 -3.12 -8.75 -15.17
N ARG A 11 -3.75 -9.57 -14.33
CA ARG A 11 -5.22 -9.59 -14.17
C ARG A 11 -5.73 -8.60 -13.16
N GLN A 12 -4.94 -8.30 -12.13
CA GLN A 12 -5.34 -7.42 -11.06
C GLN A 12 -5.25 -5.95 -11.47
N LYS A 13 -6.19 -5.15 -10.98
CA LYS A 13 -6.18 -3.69 -11.14
C LYS A 13 -5.83 -3.02 -9.83
N TYR A 14 -5.12 -1.91 -9.93
CA TYR A 14 -4.65 -1.16 -8.78
C TYR A 14 -5.26 0.24 -8.80
N ILE A 15 -5.79 0.64 -7.66
CA ILE A 15 -6.31 1.99 -7.43
C ILE A 15 -5.54 2.58 -6.27
N PHE A 16 -4.90 3.71 -6.49
CA PHE A 16 -4.18 4.43 -5.45
C PHE A 16 -4.96 5.67 -5.05
N VAL A 17 -5.29 5.76 -3.76
CA VAL A 17 -6.00 6.89 -3.18
C VAL A 17 -5.00 7.72 -2.39
N THR A 18 -4.69 8.91 -2.87
CA THR A 18 -3.79 9.86 -2.22
C THR A 18 -4.56 11.09 -1.77
N GLY A 19 -4.09 11.75 -0.73
CA GLY A 19 -4.80 12.87 -0.15
C GLY A 19 -4.48 14.21 -0.77
N GLY A 20 -5.38 15.17 -0.52
CA GLY A 20 -5.20 16.57 -0.83
C GLY A 20 -4.38 17.33 0.22
N VAL A 21 -4.51 18.65 0.24
CA VAL A 21 -3.75 19.57 1.08
C VAL A 21 -4.18 19.56 2.56
N VAL A 22 -5.34 18.97 2.87
CA VAL A 22 -5.90 18.92 4.23
C VAL A 22 -6.00 17.49 4.71
N SER A 23 -5.48 17.22 5.91
CA SER A 23 -5.71 15.96 6.61
C SER A 23 -7.19 15.80 7.00
N SER A 24 -7.62 14.59 7.26
CA SER A 24 -8.99 14.28 7.74
C SER A 24 -10.11 14.52 6.71
N LEU A 25 -9.82 14.53 5.42
CA LEU A 25 -10.84 14.59 4.36
C LEU A 25 -11.65 13.28 4.19
N GLY A 26 -11.43 12.29 5.06
CA GLY A 26 -12.14 11.02 4.99
C GLY A 26 -11.68 10.12 3.83
N LYS A 27 -10.40 10.16 3.47
CA LYS A 27 -9.83 9.29 2.44
C LYS A 27 -10.12 7.81 2.69
N GLY A 28 -9.90 7.34 3.94
CA GLY A 28 -10.16 5.97 4.32
C GLY A 28 -11.60 5.56 4.08
N LEU A 29 -12.53 6.42 4.50
CA LEU A 29 -13.96 6.17 4.26
C LEU A 29 -14.32 6.20 2.77
N ALA A 30 -13.74 7.13 2.01
CA ALA A 30 -13.96 7.20 0.56
C ALA A 30 -13.39 5.97 -0.16
N ALA A 31 -12.19 5.51 0.23
CA ALA A 31 -11.58 4.30 -0.29
C ALA A 31 -12.42 3.05 0.03
N ALA A 32 -12.89 2.93 1.29
CA ALA A 32 -13.77 1.84 1.71
C ALA A 32 -15.12 1.86 0.97
N ALA A 33 -15.71 3.03 0.80
CA ALA A 33 -16.96 3.18 0.03
C ALA A 33 -16.78 2.77 -1.45
N LEU A 34 -15.65 3.15 -2.06
CA LEU A 34 -15.30 2.71 -3.40
C LEU A 34 -15.16 1.19 -3.46
N GLY A 35 -14.47 0.58 -2.48
CA GLY A 35 -14.36 -0.86 -2.35
C GLY A 35 -15.73 -1.55 -2.32
N THR A 36 -16.62 -1.07 -1.46
CA THR A 36 -18.01 -1.58 -1.37
C THR A 36 -18.75 -1.49 -2.71
N LEU A 37 -18.62 -0.38 -3.42
CA LEU A 37 -19.30 -0.19 -4.71
C LEU A 37 -18.78 -1.16 -5.77
N LEU A 38 -17.49 -1.47 -5.76
CA LEU A 38 -16.88 -2.42 -6.67
C LEU A 38 -17.27 -3.87 -6.32
N GLU A 39 -17.33 -4.21 -5.03
CA GLU A 39 -17.81 -5.52 -4.57
C GLU A 39 -19.28 -5.77 -4.96
N ARG A 40 -20.12 -4.75 -4.84
CA ARG A 40 -21.52 -4.82 -5.30
C ARG A 40 -21.68 -5.04 -6.80
N ARG A 41 -20.62 -4.81 -7.57
CA ARG A 41 -20.54 -5.13 -9.01
C ARG A 41 -19.95 -6.51 -9.29
N GLY A 42 -19.72 -7.31 -8.26
CA GLY A 42 -19.21 -8.67 -8.35
C GLY A 42 -17.69 -8.78 -8.44
N LEU A 43 -16.94 -7.69 -8.16
CA LEU A 43 -15.48 -7.70 -8.15
C LEU A 43 -14.97 -8.04 -6.74
N LYS A 44 -13.90 -8.80 -6.66
CA LYS A 44 -13.20 -9.05 -5.40
C LYS A 44 -12.23 -7.90 -5.12
N VAL A 45 -12.39 -7.23 -4.00
CA VAL A 45 -11.60 -6.07 -3.61
C VAL A 45 -10.75 -6.38 -2.40
N LEU A 46 -9.49 -5.93 -2.41
CA LEU A 46 -8.62 -5.93 -1.25
C LEU A 46 -8.13 -4.51 -0.97
N MET A 47 -8.14 -4.15 0.31
CA MET A 47 -7.71 -2.82 0.77
C MET A 47 -6.30 -2.88 1.32
N GLN A 48 -5.51 -1.81 1.10
CA GLN A 48 -4.21 -1.59 1.74
C GLN A 48 -4.13 -0.17 2.30
N LYS A 49 -3.42 -0.01 3.40
CA LYS A 49 -3.08 1.27 4.02
C LYS A 49 -1.58 1.46 4.07
N PHE A 50 -1.10 2.55 3.53
CA PHE A 50 0.30 2.96 3.61
C PHE A 50 0.40 4.28 4.37
N ASP A 51 1.13 4.26 5.47
CA ASP A 51 1.28 5.41 6.35
C ASP A 51 2.71 5.93 6.34
N PRO A 52 2.93 7.18 5.93
CA PRO A 52 4.28 7.72 5.77
C PRO A 52 4.97 8.13 7.06
N TYR A 53 4.44 7.84 8.24
CA TYR A 53 5.12 8.11 9.50
C TYR A 53 6.22 7.07 9.81
N LEU A 54 7.21 7.48 10.63
CA LEU A 54 8.40 6.67 10.97
C LEU A 54 8.18 5.64 12.09
N ASN A 55 7.04 5.62 12.73
CA ASN A 55 6.71 4.56 13.68
C ASN A 55 6.60 3.22 12.94
N VAL A 56 7.15 2.16 13.52
CA VAL A 56 7.07 0.81 12.92
C VAL A 56 5.63 0.30 12.94
N ASP A 57 4.92 0.59 14.02
CA ASP A 57 3.49 0.33 14.19
C ASP A 57 2.85 1.45 15.03
N PRO A 58 1.52 1.55 15.09
CA PRO A 58 0.84 2.59 15.85
C PRO A 58 0.71 2.29 17.36
N GLY A 59 1.15 1.13 17.84
CA GLY A 59 0.91 0.69 19.22
C GLY A 59 1.48 1.61 20.32
N THR A 60 2.56 2.34 19.99
CA THR A 60 3.18 3.33 20.90
C THR A 60 2.76 4.78 20.64
N MET A 61 1.90 5.02 19.67
CA MET A 61 1.46 6.36 19.30
C MET A 61 0.36 6.86 20.25
N SER A 62 0.32 8.17 20.45
CA SER A 62 -0.73 8.78 21.27
C SER A 62 -2.10 8.69 20.56
N PRO A 63 -3.12 8.10 21.21
CA PRO A 63 -4.47 8.02 20.63
C PRO A 63 -5.07 9.40 20.34
N PHE A 64 -4.67 10.44 21.08
CA PHE A 64 -5.15 11.81 20.85
C PHE A 64 -4.61 12.43 19.56
N GLN A 65 -3.46 11.98 19.08
CA GLN A 65 -2.83 12.50 17.85
C GLN A 65 -3.12 11.61 16.65
N HIS A 66 -3.16 10.29 16.84
CA HIS A 66 -3.23 9.32 15.76
C HIS A 66 -4.60 8.61 15.65
N GLY A 67 -5.38 8.61 16.72
CA GLY A 67 -6.58 7.80 16.85
C GLY A 67 -6.30 6.46 17.55
N GLU A 68 -7.32 5.64 17.65
CA GLU A 68 -7.22 4.33 18.28
C GLU A 68 -6.48 3.33 17.37
N VAL A 69 -5.74 2.43 18.01
CA VAL A 69 -5.10 1.31 17.33
C VAL A 69 -6.16 0.26 17.01
N TYR A 70 -6.14 -0.25 15.80
CA TYR A 70 -6.97 -1.37 15.37
C TYR A 70 -6.13 -2.64 15.25
N VAL A 71 -6.58 -3.71 15.89
CA VAL A 71 -5.88 -5.00 15.89
C VAL A 71 -6.58 -5.95 14.94
N LEU A 72 -5.84 -6.47 13.96
CA LEU A 72 -6.34 -7.44 12.98
C LEU A 72 -6.41 -8.86 13.59
N ASP A 73 -7.06 -9.77 12.90
CA ASP A 73 -7.20 -11.19 13.30
C ASP A 73 -5.85 -11.89 13.48
N ASP A 74 -4.82 -11.46 12.76
CA ASP A 74 -3.45 -11.99 12.89
C ASP A 74 -2.63 -11.34 14.02
N GLY A 75 -3.25 -10.44 14.79
CA GLY A 75 -2.62 -9.74 15.91
C GLY A 75 -1.83 -8.50 15.51
N ALA A 76 -1.81 -8.10 14.25
CA ALA A 76 -1.13 -6.89 13.81
C ALA A 76 -1.83 -5.65 14.34
N GLU A 77 -1.05 -4.75 14.96
CA GLU A 77 -1.50 -3.42 15.37
C GLU A 77 -1.44 -2.47 14.17
N THR A 78 -2.55 -1.86 13.84
CA THR A 78 -2.70 -1.06 12.62
C THR A 78 -3.46 0.24 12.86
N ASP A 79 -3.50 1.08 11.84
CA ASP A 79 -4.32 2.28 11.81
C ASP A 79 -5.83 1.94 11.85
N LEU A 80 -6.62 2.82 12.48
CA LEU A 80 -8.07 2.68 12.58
C LEU A 80 -8.77 2.55 11.22
N ASP A 81 -8.20 3.07 10.16
CA ASP A 81 -8.74 2.97 8.81
C ASP A 81 -8.92 1.50 8.36
N LEU A 82 -8.08 0.58 8.84
CA LEU A 82 -8.25 -0.85 8.55
C LEU A 82 -9.54 -1.40 9.14
N GLY A 83 -9.96 -0.91 10.31
CA GLY A 83 -11.27 -1.24 10.88
C GLY A 83 -12.44 -0.74 10.01
N HIS A 84 -12.28 0.41 9.35
CA HIS A 84 -13.26 0.86 8.36
C HIS A 84 -13.27 -0.04 7.14
N TYR A 85 -12.11 -0.49 6.66
CA TYR A 85 -12.05 -1.40 5.51
C TYR A 85 -12.76 -2.72 5.81
N GLU A 86 -12.50 -3.35 6.94
CA GLU A 86 -13.18 -4.60 7.35
C GLU A 86 -14.69 -4.43 7.54
N ARG A 87 -15.13 -3.24 7.95
CA ARG A 87 -16.56 -2.94 8.09
C ARG A 87 -17.27 -2.81 6.75
N PHE A 88 -16.62 -2.28 5.75
CA PHE A 88 -17.24 -1.91 4.49
C PHE A 88 -16.91 -2.84 3.32
N THR A 89 -15.86 -3.65 3.42
CA THR A 89 -15.45 -4.61 2.39
C THR A 89 -15.34 -6.02 2.96
N SER A 90 -15.40 -7.02 2.11
CA SER A 90 -15.35 -8.43 2.50
C SER A 90 -13.95 -9.04 2.47
N GLY A 91 -12.96 -8.30 1.98
CA GLY A 91 -11.56 -8.75 1.90
C GLY A 91 -10.95 -8.93 3.29
N ARG A 92 -10.36 -10.09 3.54
CA ARG A 92 -9.64 -10.33 4.80
C ARG A 92 -8.32 -9.56 4.79
N LEU A 93 -8.09 -8.81 5.86
CA LEU A 93 -6.87 -8.04 6.06
C LEU A 93 -5.87 -8.81 6.93
N SER A 94 -4.61 -8.54 6.72
CA SER A 94 -3.48 -9.07 7.48
C SER A 94 -2.42 -7.98 7.65
N GLN A 95 -1.37 -8.27 8.40
CA GLN A 95 -0.22 -7.36 8.55
C GLN A 95 0.36 -6.88 7.20
N LEU A 96 0.17 -7.62 6.12
CA LEU A 96 0.62 -7.21 4.78
C LEU A 96 -0.20 -6.06 4.19
N ASN A 97 -1.39 -5.84 4.70
CA ASN A 97 -2.28 -4.78 4.23
C ASN A 97 -1.97 -3.41 4.87
N ASN A 98 -1.09 -3.38 5.87
CA ASN A 98 -0.60 -2.14 6.48
C ASN A 98 0.90 -1.99 6.29
N LEU A 99 1.34 -0.81 5.87
CA LEU A 99 2.77 -0.49 5.69
C LEU A 99 3.06 0.91 6.24
N THR A 100 4.05 1.01 7.12
CA THR A 100 4.55 2.30 7.61
C THR A 100 5.92 2.60 7.01
N SER A 101 6.31 3.87 6.95
CA SER A 101 7.70 4.23 6.63
C SER A 101 8.68 3.54 7.57
N GLY A 102 8.34 3.45 8.86
CA GLY A 102 9.19 2.77 9.85
C GLY A 102 9.49 1.32 9.45
N GLN A 103 8.49 0.55 9.04
CA GLN A 103 8.68 -0.82 8.56
C GLN A 103 9.55 -0.88 7.29
N VAL A 104 9.33 0.03 6.35
CA VAL A 104 10.12 0.09 5.11
C VAL A 104 11.60 0.35 5.42
N TYR A 105 11.89 1.39 6.20
CA TYR A 105 13.28 1.72 6.55
C TYR A 105 13.94 0.65 7.42
N GLU A 106 13.21 0.07 8.34
CA GLU A 106 13.70 -1.04 9.16
C GLU A 106 14.13 -2.23 8.28
N ASN A 107 13.29 -2.60 7.30
CA ASN A 107 13.60 -3.69 6.37
C ASN A 107 14.81 -3.36 5.49
N VAL A 108 14.90 -2.15 4.96
CA VAL A 108 16.05 -1.71 4.16
C VAL A 108 17.33 -1.76 4.99
N ILE A 109 17.31 -1.27 6.23
CA ILE A 109 18.46 -1.30 7.13
C ILE A 109 18.83 -2.74 7.50
N LYS A 110 17.85 -3.61 7.78
CA LYS A 110 18.10 -5.04 8.06
C LYS A 110 18.77 -5.73 6.87
N LYS A 111 18.34 -5.47 5.65
CA LYS A 111 18.95 -6.01 4.41
C LYS A 111 20.37 -5.49 4.22
N GLU A 112 20.59 -4.19 4.46
CA GLU A 112 21.93 -3.58 4.41
C GLU A 112 22.88 -4.28 5.41
N ARG A 113 22.47 -4.41 6.68
CA ARG A 113 23.29 -5.05 7.73
C ARG A 113 23.60 -6.53 7.45
N LYS A 114 22.74 -7.20 6.68
CA LYS A 114 22.98 -8.58 6.21
C LYS A 114 23.86 -8.65 4.96
N GLY A 115 24.21 -7.53 4.35
CA GLY A 115 25.02 -7.48 3.12
C GLY A 115 24.22 -7.82 1.84
N GLU A 116 22.90 -7.79 1.88
CA GLU A 116 22.06 -8.17 0.74
C GLU A 116 22.22 -7.21 -0.46
N TYR A 117 22.72 -6.00 -0.23
CA TYR A 117 23.02 -5.03 -1.29
C TYR A 117 24.46 -5.11 -1.83
N LEU A 118 25.23 -6.13 -1.43
CA LEU A 118 26.56 -6.44 -1.99
C LEU A 118 27.53 -5.24 -1.98
N GLY A 119 27.48 -4.38 -0.98
CA GLY A 119 28.34 -3.22 -0.83
C GLY A 119 27.89 -1.98 -1.62
N ALA A 120 26.73 -2.02 -2.25
CA ALA A 120 26.17 -0.83 -2.90
C ALA A 120 25.81 0.24 -1.87
N THR A 121 25.89 1.53 -2.29
CA THR A 121 25.36 2.63 -1.49
C THR A 121 23.83 2.55 -1.47
N VAL A 122 23.26 2.37 -0.28
CA VAL A 122 21.80 2.27 -0.09
C VAL A 122 21.20 3.67 -0.05
N GLN A 123 20.20 3.92 -0.87
CA GLN A 123 19.55 5.22 -1.06
C GLN A 123 18.02 5.08 -1.05
N VAL A 124 17.32 6.22 -0.91
CA VAL A 124 15.85 6.22 -0.99
C VAL A 124 15.39 5.67 -2.34
N ILE A 125 16.01 6.11 -3.43
CA ILE A 125 15.82 5.56 -4.76
C ILE A 125 17.10 4.82 -5.15
N PRO A 126 17.07 3.53 -5.45
CA PRO A 126 15.88 2.68 -5.62
C PRO A 126 15.44 1.89 -4.37
N HIS A 127 16.23 1.81 -3.30
CA HIS A 127 16.09 0.75 -2.27
C HIS A 127 14.80 0.89 -1.43
N VAL A 128 14.47 2.11 -0.99
CA VAL A 128 13.22 2.37 -0.23
C VAL A 128 12.01 2.25 -1.16
N THR A 129 12.10 2.81 -2.37
CA THR A 129 11.01 2.70 -3.35
C THR A 129 10.75 1.26 -3.80
N ASP A 130 11.79 0.45 -3.93
CA ASP A 130 11.66 -0.98 -4.27
C ASP A 130 11.01 -1.76 -3.15
N GLU A 131 11.34 -1.47 -1.89
CA GLU A 131 10.70 -2.09 -0.72
C GLU A 131 9.20 -1.77 -0.66
N ILE A 132 8.81 -0.52 -0.95
CA ILE A 132 7.39 -0.12 -1.01
C ILE A 132 6.67 -0.87 -2.15
N LYS A 133 7.25 -0.93 -3.34
CA LYS A 133 6.68 -1.68 -4.48
C LYS A 133 6.56 -3.17 -4.17
N GLN A 134 7.56 -3.74 -3.49
CA GLN A 134 7.54 -5.14 -3.10
C GLN A 134 6.35 -5.46 -2.21
N ARG A 135 6.00 -4.57 -1.26
CA ARG A 135 4.83 -4.76 -0.40
C ARG A 135 3.52 -4.83 -1.19
N ILE A 136 3.39 -4.04 -2.26
CA ILE A 136 2.21 -4.14 -3.14
C ILE A 136 2.17 -5.51 -3.82
N TYR A 137 3.31 -6.02 -4.28
CA TYR A 137 3.40 -7.34 -4.91
C TYR A 137 3.16 -8.49 -3.92
N ASP A 138 3.65 -8.38 -2.69
CA ASP A 138 3.49 -9.42 -1.65
C ASP A 138 2.01 -9.69 -1.36
N VAL A 139 1.22 -8.63 -1.23
CA VAL A 139 -0.23 -8.74 -1.05
C VAL A 139 -0.90 -9.35 -2.28
N THR A 140 -0.49 -8.90 -3.46
CA THR A 140 -1.02 -9.40 -4.74
C THR A 140 -0.85 -10.91 -4.88
N GLY A 141 0.31 -11.44 -4.49
CA GLY A 141 0.60 -12.87 -4.56
C GLY A 141 -0.21 -13.74 -3.59
N GLN A 142 -0.84 -13.15 -2.57
CA GLN A 142 -1.57 -13.85 -1.52
C GLN A 142 -3.09 -13.72 -1.63
N THR A 143 -3.60 -13.06 -2.64
CA THR A 143 -5.03 -12.83 -2.83
C THR A 143 -5.48 -13.17 -4.24
N ASP A 144 -6.75 -13.54 -4.35
CA ASP A 144 -7.47 -13.68 -5.62
C ASP A 144 -8.30 -12.42 -5.97
N ALA A 145 -8.00 -11.29 -5.35
CA ALA A 145 -8.68 -10.03 -5.62
C ALA A 145 -8.52 -9.58 -7.08
N ASP A 146 -9.60 -9.05 -7.64
CA ASP A 146 -9.60 -8.43 -8.97
C ASP A 146 -9.03 -7.01 -8.91
N ILE A 147 -9.27 -6.33 -7.78
CA ILE A 147 -8.86 -4.94 -7.56
C ILE A 147 -8.19 -4.81 -6.19
N ILE A 148 -7.05 -4.14 -6.16
CA ILE A 148 -6.38 -3.72 -4.94
C ILE A 148 -6.48 -2.21 -4.83
N ILE A 149 -7.03 -1.73 -3.73
CA ILE A 149 -7.14 -0.30 -3.41
C ILE A 149 -6.13 0.01 -2.32
N THR A 150 -5.14 0.83 -2.64
CA THR A 150 -4.12 1.26 -1.67
C THR A 150 -4.34 2.73 -1.32
N GLU A 151 -4.63 3.00 -0.08
CA GLU A 151 -4.71 4.36 0.45
C GLU A 151 -3.35 4.79 1.01
N ILE A 152 -2.90 5.96 0.60
CA ILE A 152 -1.71 6.61 1.15
C ILE A 152 -2.15 7.63 2.19
N GLY A 153 -1.72 7.43 3.44
CA GLY A 153 -1.93 8.36 4.54
C GLY A 153 -1.20 9.69 4.36
N GLY A 154 -1.50 10.64 5.24
CA GLY A 154 -0.88 11.96 5.21
C GLY A 154 -1.44 12.89 4.15
N THR A 155 -0.82 14.07 4.04
CA THR A 155 -1.14 15.10 3.05
C THR A 155 -0.16 15.06 1.88
N THR A 156 -0.64 15.42 0.69
CA THR A 156 0.23 15.58 -0.47
C THR A 156 1.14 16.80 -0.25
N GLY A 157 2.43 16.58 -0.20
CA GLY A 157 3.43 17.64 0.05
C GLY A 157 4.23 17.42 1.34
N ASP A 158 3.79 16.50 2.20
CA ASP A 158 4.62 16.08 3.33
C ASP A 158 5.84 15.32 2.83
N ILE A 159 7.02 15.69 3.30
CA ILE A 159 8.29 15.13 2.83
C ILE A 159 8.36 13.61 3.05
N GLU A 160 7.75 13.13 4.12
CA GLU A 160 7.69 11.72 4.48
C GLU A 160 6.90 10.88 3.46
N GLY A 161 5.95 11.50 2.77
CA GLY A 161 5.13 10.86 1.74
C GLY A 161 5.81 10.71 0.38
N LEU A 162 6.88 11.46 0.11
CA LEU A 162 7.53 11.49 -1.20
C LEU A 162 8.03 10.12 -1.69
N PRO A 163 8.66 9.26 -0.85
CA PRO A 163 9.07 7.94 -1.29
C PRO A 163 7.91 7.05 -1.74
N PHE A 164 6.75 7.17 -1.09
CA PHE A 164 5.54 6.44 -1.49
C PHE A 164 5.04 6.92 -2.85
N LEU A 165 4.92 8.23 -3.05
CA LEU A 165 4.47 8.79 -4.33
C LEU A 165 5.41 8.41 -5.47
N GLU A 166 6.73 8.44 -5.23
CA GLU A 166 7.71 8.01 -6.23
C GLU A 166 7.62 6.50 -6.51
N ALA A 167 7.45 5.68 -5.48
CA ALA A 167 7.23 4.24 -5.65
C ALA A 167 5.98 3.95 -6.50
N LEU A 168 4.88 4.68 -6.27
CA LEU A 168 3.66 4.54 -7.07
C LEU A 168 3.85 4.99 -8.52
N ARG A 169 4.60 6.08 -8.74
CA ARG A 169 4.95 6.52 -10.10
C ARG A 169 5.70 5.44 -10.85
N GLN A 170 6.73 4.85 -10.22
CA GLN A 170 7.50 3.75 -10.79
C GLN A 170 6.64 2.49 -11.00
N PHE A 171 5.77 2.17 -10.04
CA PHE A 171 4.87 1.03 -10.13
C PHE A 171 3.92 1.14 -11.34
N LYS A 172 3.36 2.33 -11.56
CA LYS A 172 2.55 2.63 -12.73
C LYS A 172 3.30 2.39 -14.03
N ASP A 173 4.54 2.87 -14.12
CA ASP A 173 5.35 2.70 -15.33
C ASP A 173 5.64 1.21 -15.61
N CYS A 174 5.89 0.40 -14.56
CA CYS A 174 6.06 -1.05 -14.71
C CYS A 174 4.80 -1.76 -15.20
N LEU A 175 3.60 -1.28 -14.82
CA LEU A 175 2.33 -1.85 -15.25
C LEU A 175 1.88 -1.37 -16.64
N LEU A 176 2.21 -0.14 -17.02
CA LEU A 176 1.80 0.45 -18.30
C LEU A 176 2.46 -0.20 -19.51
N TYR A 177 3.60 -0.86 -19.36
CA TYR A 177 4.18 -1.67 -20.43
C TYR A 177 3.29 -2.85 -20.85
N THR A 178 2.19 -3.09 -20.15
CA THR A 178 1.25 -4.20 -20.39
C THR A 178 -0.20 -3.77 -20.63
N SER A 179 -0.52 -2.47 -20.52
CA SER A 179 -1.86 -1.94 -20.81
C SER A 179 -1.79 -0.93 -21.94
N PRO A 180 -2.64 -1.05 -23.00
CA PRO A 180 -2.70 -0.03 -24.03
C PRO A 180 -3.06 1.32 -23.39
N SER A 181 -2.23 2.32 -23.65
CA SER A 181 -2.49 3.70 -23.25
C SER A 181 -3.83 4.17 -23.85
N PRO A 182 -4.59 5.03 -23.16
CA PRO A 182 -5.74 5.70 -23.79
C PRO A 182 -5.38 6.44 -25.09
N ARG A 183 -4.10 6.77 -25.30
CA ARG A 183 -3.59 7.38 -26.55
C ARG A 183 -3.44 6.38 -27.69
N ASP A 184 -3.41 5.08 -27.40
CA ASP A 184 -3.25 4.04 -28.42
C ASP A 184 -4.60 3.59 -29.02
N ARG A 185 -5.69 4.29 -28.71
CA ARG A 185 -7.05 3.98 -29.18
C ARG A 185 -7.54 4.86 -30.34
N TYR A 186 -6.65 5.68 -30.95
CA TYR A 186 -7.01 6.52 -32.11
C TYR A 186 -6.02 6.29 -33.23
#